data_487188ddece69174f034c41cd9afa6d3
#
_entry.id   487188ddece69174f034c41cd9afa6d3
#
_cell.length_a   1.000
_cell.length_b   1.000
_cell.length_c   1.000
_cell.angle_alpha   90.00
_cell.angle_beta   90.00
_cell.angle_gamma   90.00
#
_symmetry.space_group_name_H-M   'P 1'
#
loop_
_entity.id
_entity.type
_entity.pdbx_description
1 polymer ?
#
loop_
_entity_poly.entity_id
_entity_poly.type
_entity_poly.pdbx_seq_one_letter_code
_entity_poly.pdbx_strand_id
1 'polypeptide(L)'
;MRHIAGSALLAIVAATQLLLAQTPLKPTTPGNSGDPAWQGVIHLADGRTFVTDGGLAIDAAFAKPAQLPNRELPPRVLDQYLNAAHKNEYGFSDLSAAASGRSYTAPNGIPLNATYVNFLRRTLSAPSVRFRMNGDMQPVVIVASGTAVGVLMPMKQ
;
A
#
# COMPACT_ATOMS: atom_id res chain seq x y z
N MET A 1 33.23 -45.98 30.20
CA MET A 1 31.86 -46.53 30.32
C MET A 1 30.87 -45.38 30.49
N ARG A 2 29.75 -45.49 29.76
CA ARG A 2 28.51 -44.65 29.78
C ARG A 2 28.65 -43.29 29.09
N HIS A 3 28.33 -43.21 27.85
CA HIS A 3 27.07 -42.90 27.15
C HIS A 3 26.19 -41.90 27.90
N ILE A 4 26.11 -40.71 27.36
CA ILE A 4 24.88 -39.94 27.43
C ILE A 4 24.59 -39.41 26.06
N ALA A 5 23.55 -39.95 25.47
CA ALA A 5 22.87 -39.43 24.33
C ALA A 5 22.24 -38.10 24.74
N GLY A 6 22.75 -37.02 24.21
CA GLY A 6 22.11 -35.72 24.29
C GLY A 6 21.17 -35.59 23.12
N SER A 7 19.91 -35.74 23.40
CA SER A 7 18.81 -35.60 22.48
C SER A 7 18.86 -34.27 21.75
N ALA A 8 18.93 -34.35 20.48
CA ALA A 8 18.61 -33.27 19.57
C ALA A 8 17.11 -32.95 19.68
N LEU A 9 16.75 -32.03 20.51
CA LEU A 9 15.50 -31.32 20.43
C LEU A 9 15.74 -30.09 19.57
N LEU A 10 15.99 -30.35 18.33
CA LEU A 10 16.03 -29.27 17.35
C LEU A 10 14.60 -28.86 17.08
N ALA A 11 14.30 -27.72 17.62
CA ALA A 11 13.07 -27.01 17.49
C ALA A 11 12.63 -26.93 16.04
N ILE A 12 11.58 -27.64 15.73
CA ILE A 12 10.66 -27.31 14.65
C ILE A 12 9.82 -26.12 15.15
N VAL A 13 10.43 -24.96 15.18
CA VAL A 13 9.77 -23.68 15.46
C VAL A 13 9.81 -22.78 14.24
N ALA A 14 10.14 -23.29 13.09
CA ALA A 14 10.42 -22.44 11.95
C ALA A 14 9.39 -22.48 10.83
N ALA A 15 8.21 -23.00 11.01
CA ALA A 15 7.31 -23.13 9.88
C ALA A 15 5.88 -22.60 10.06
N THR A 16 5.58 -21.92 11.17
CA THR A 16 4.29 -21.26 11.33
C THR A 16 4.34 -19.76 11.15
N GLN A 17 5.44 -19.26 10.65
CA GLN A 17 5.45 -17.92 10.11
C GLN A 17 4.89 -18.01 8.71
N LEU A 18 3.64 -17.66 8.69
CA LEU A 18 3.17 -17.06 7.53
C LEU A 18 2.63 -17.77 6.46
N LEU A 19 1.45 -17.92 6.60
CA LEU A 19 0.54 -17.49 5.57
C LEU A 19 -0.41 -16.45 6.17
N LEU A 20 0.11 -15.37 6.64
CA LEU A 20 -0.63 -14.13 6.63
C LEU A 20 -0.80 -13.82 5.16
N ALA A 21 -1.96 -14.17 4.65
CA ALA A 21 -2.37 -14.01 3.29
C ALA A 21 -1.87 -12.67 2.77
N GLN A 22 -0.87 -12.73 1.93
CA GLN A 22 -0.54 -11.64 1.04
C GLN A 22 -1.80 -11.50 0.19
N THR A 23 -2.65 -10.56 0.56
CA THR A 23 -3.81 -10.26 -0.24
C THR A 23 -3.24 -9.67 -1.52
N PRO A 24 -3.34 -10.34 -2.66
CA PRO A 24 -2.89 -9.75 -3.90
C PRO A 24 -3.63 -8.43 -4.06
N LEU A 25 -2.94 -7.41 -4.53
CA LEU A 25 -3.58 -6.20 -5.04
C LEU A 25 -4.44 -6.62 -6.22
N LYS A 26 -5.63 -7.13 -5.93
CA LYS A 26 -6.63 -7.41 -6.95
C LYS A 26 -7.52 -6.18 -7.05
N PRO A 27 -7.64 -5.59 -8.21
CA PRO A 27 -8.70 -4.64 -8.48
C PRO A 27 -10.03 -5.40 -8.41
N THR A 28 -10.71 -5.33 -7.28
CA THR A 28 -11.91 -6.14 -7.03
C THR A 28 -13.19 -5.34 -7.01
N THR A 29 -13.15 -4.06 -7.38
CA THR A 29 -14.35 -3.23 -7.32
C THR A 29 -14.71 -2.68 -8.69
N PRO A 30 -15.88 -3.03 -9.25
CA PRO A 30 -16.43 -2.33 -10.39
C PRO A 30 -16.53 -0.83 -10.08
N GLY A 31 -15.93 0.00 -10.91
CA GLY A 31 -15.92 1.46 -10.76
C GLY A 31 -14.65 2.07 -10.22
N ASN A 32 -13.73 1.28 -9.68
CA ASN A 32 -12.39 1.74 -9.29
C ASN A 32 -11.33 0.67 -9.49
N SER A 33 -11.54 -0.19 -10.45
CA SER A 33 -10.47 -1.03 -10.99
C SER A 33 -9.46 -0.08 -11.62
N GLY A 34 -8.26 -0.09 -11.12
CA GLY A 34 -7.17 0.65 -11.75
C GLY A 34 -7.10 0.27 -13.23
N ASP A 35 -6.80 1.23 -14.06
CA ASP A 35 -6.60 0.99 -15.48
C ASP A 35 -5.54 -0.11 -15.66
N PRO A 36 -5.84 -1.23 -16.37
CA PRO A 36 -4.87 -2.28 -16.64
C PRO A 36 -3.57 -1.76 -17.25
N ALA A 37 -3.62 -0.62 -17.95
CA ALA A 37 -2.45 0.05 -18.48
C ALA A 37 -1.45 0.47 -17.41
N TRP A 38 -1.89 0.65 -16.16
CA TRP A 38 -1.08 1.08 -15.04
C TRP A 38 -0.78 -0.03 -14.01
N GLN A 39 -1.09 -1.27 -14.35
CA GLN A 39 -0.71 -2.42 -13.51
C GLN A 39 0.72 -2.83 -13.80
N GLY A 40 1.53 -2.95 -12.77
CA GLY A 40 2.93 -3.34 -12.96
C GLY A 40 3.84 -3.05 -11.78
N VAL A 41 5.11 -3.01 -12.10
CA VAL A 41 6.19 -2.69 -11.17
C VAL A 41 6.90 -1.43 -11.64
N ILE A 42 7.33 -0.61 -10.69
CA ILE A 42 8.05 0.64 -10.93
C ILE A 42 9.34 0.61 -10.11
N HIS A 43 10.47 0.70 -10.77
CA HIS A 43 11.78 0.81 -10.13
C HIS A 43 12.21 2.28 -10.10
N LEU A 44 12.43 2.83 -8.92
CA LEU A 44 12.91 4.19 -8.75
C LEU A 44 14.43 4.26 -8.75
N ALA A 45 14.97 5.43 -9.06
CA ALA A 45 16.40 5.68 -9.09
C ALA A 45 17.08 5.53 -7.71
N ASP A 46 16.33 5.68 -6.63
CA ASP A 46 16.79 5.48 -5.24
C ASP A 46 16.86 4.00 -4.81
N GLY A 47 16.56 3.07 -5.72
CA GLY A 47 16.59 1.62 -5.50
C GLY A 47 15.28 1.03 -4.96
N ARG A 48 14.26 1.85 -4.67
CA ARG A 48 12.96 1.35 -4.23
C ARG A 48 12.17 0.77 -5.40
N THR A 49 11.38 -0.26 -5.11
CA THR A 49 10.49 -0.89 -6.06
C THR A 49 9.05 -0.72 -5.58
N PHE A 50 8.20 -0.20 -6.43
CA PHE A 50 6.77 -0.05 -6.18
C PHE A 50 5.98 -1.05 -7.01
N VAL A 51 4.89 -1.53 -6.45
CA VAL A 51 3.89 -2.33 -7.16
C VAL A 51 2.59 -1.53 -7.28
N THR A 52 1.92 -1.63 -8.42
CA THR A 52 0.70 -0.89 -8.66
C THR A 52 -0.34 -1.73 -9.40
N ASP A 53 -1.61 -1.51 -9.06
CA ASP A 53 -2.77 -2.04 -9.79
C ASP A 53 -3.51 -0.94 -10.57
N GLY A 54 -2.94 0.27 -10.62
CA GLY A 54 -3.51 1.43 -11.26
C GLY A 54 -4.37 2.30 -10.35
N GLY A 55 -4.81 1.81 -9.20
CA GLY A 55 -5.53 2.58 -8.18
C GLY A 55 -4.66 2.93 -6.99
N LEU A 56 -3.78 2.02 -6.62
CA LEU A 56 -2.78 2.19 -5.58
C LEU A 56 -1.41 1.77 -6.11
N ALA A 57 -0.40 2.59 -5.89
CA ALA A 57 1.01 2.21 -5.99
C ALA A 57 1.60 2.21 -4.58
N ILE A 58 2.30 1.14 -4.20
CA ILE A 58 2.90 1.02 -2.87
C ILE A 58 4.29 0.38 -2.95
N ASP A 59 5.20 0.83 -2.10
CA ASP A 59 6.53 0.27 -1.97
C ASP A 59 6.43 -1.24 -1.65
N ALA A 60 7.06 -2.06 -2.46
CA ALA A 60 7.05 -3.51 -2.35
C ALA A 60 7.59 -4.02 -1.01
N ALA A 61 8.43 -3.24 -0.34
CA ALA A 61 8.92 -3.56 1.00
C ALA A 61 7.77 -3.64 2.03
N PHE A 62 6.69 -2.89 1.85
CA PHE A 62 5.50 -2.92 2.71
C PHE A 62 4.44 -3.89 2.18
N ALA A 63 4.17 -3.88 0.89
CA ALA A 63 3.17 -4.75 0.28
C ALA A 63 3.58 -6.22 0.28
N LYS A 64 4.88 -6.50 0.21
CA LYS A 64 5.47 -7.85 0.19
C LYS A 64 4.71 -8.81 -0.75
N PRO A 65 4.54 -8.47 -2.02
CA PRO A 65 3.81 -9.33 -2.95
C PRO A 65 4.54 -10.67 -3.09
N ALA A 66 3.76 -11.77 -3.20
CA ALA A 66 4.33 -13.11 -3.39
C ALA A 66 5.13 -13.20 -4.69
N GLN A 67 4.70 -12.45 -5.71
CA GLN A 67 5.35 -12.35 -7.01
C GLN A 67 5.18 -10.93 -7.54
N LEU A 68 6.27 -10.37 -8.04
CA LEU A 68 6.22 -9.08 -8.72
C LEU A 68 5.51 -9.22 -10.07
N PRO A 69 4.72 -8.21 -10.47
CA PRO A 69 4.18 -8.16 -11.83
C PRO A 69 5.28 -8.19 -12.88
N ASN A 70 5.03 -8.85 -13.99
CA ASN A 70 6.01 -8.94 -15.09
C ASN A 70 6.15 -7.66 -15.91
N ARG A 71 5.21 -6.72 -15.75
CA ARG A 71 5.19 -5.47 -16.50
C ARG A 71 5.92 -4.39 -15.72
N GLU A 72 6.91 -3.79 -16.35
CA GLU A 72 7.62 -2.63 -15.82
C GLU A 72 7.00 -1.34 -16.37
N LEU A 73 6.82 -0.36 -15.50
CA LEU A 73 6.33 0.97 -15.82
C LEU A 73 7.42 2.02 -15.61
N PRO A 74 7.41 3.14 -16.38
CA PRO A 74 8.43 4.17 -16.25
C PRO A 74 8.41 4.84 -14.87
N PRO A 75 9.57 5.13 -14.24
CA PRO A 75 9.65 5.78 -12.93
C PRO A 75 8.93 7.12 -12.85
N ARG A 76 8.94 7.89 -13.93
CA ARG A 76 8.28 9.21 -14.02
C ARG A 76 6.79 9.19 -13.67
N VAL A 77 6.14 8.05 -13.82
CA VAL A 77 4.71 7.87 -13.46
C VAL A 77 4.49 8.15 -11.99
N LEU A 78 5.46 7.85 -11.15
CA LEU A 78 5.36 7.95 -9.70
C LEU A 78 6.17 9.11 -9.12
N ASP A 79 7.37 9.38 -9.64
CA ASP A 79 8.30 10.38 -9.12
C ASP A 79 7.66 11.77 -8.99
N GLN A 80 6.87 12.15 -9.96
CA GLN A 80 6.18 13.46 -9.97
C GLN A 80 5.23 13.63 -8.79
N TYR A 81 4.67 12.54 -8.25
CA TYR A 81 3.74 12.60 -7.12
C TYR A 81 4.45 12.45 -5.78
N LEU A 82 5.43 11.57 -5.68
CA LEU A 82 6.15 11.32 -4.43
C LEU A 82 6.87 12.59 -3.91
N ASN A 83 7.33 13.43 -4.83
CA ASN A 83 8.07 14.65 -4.51
C ASN A 83 7.23 15.94 -4.60
N ALA A 84 5.94 15.83 -4.90
CA ALA A 84 5.09 17.01 -5.01
C ALA A 84 4.82 17.64 -3.63
N ALA A 85 4.75 18.97 -3.60
CA ALA A 85 4.30 19.68 -2.40
C ALA A 85 2.80 19.45 -2.18
N HIS A 86 2.38 19.34 -0.92
CA HIS A 86 1.00 19.05 -0.55
C HIS A 86 0.47 20.10 0.43
N LYS A 87 -0.80 20.47 0.28
CA LYS A 87 -1.46 21.47 1.11
C LYS A 87 -2.05 20.93 2.39
N ASN A 88 -2.51 19.67 2.36
CA ASN A 88 -3.22 19.05 3.46
C ASN A 88 -2.60 17.69 3.81
N GLU A 89 -2.65 17.35 5.08
CA GLU A 89 -2.14 16.09 5.59
C GLU A 89 -3.10 15.54 6.64
N TYR A 90 -3.54 14.29 6.47
CA TYR A 90 -4.50 13.62 7.35
C TYR A 90 -4.01 12.26 7.79
N GLY A 91 -4.40 11.82 8.98
CA GLY A 91 -4.20 10.46 9.45
C GLY A 91 -5.41 9.56 9.14
N PHE A 92 -5.31 8.28 9.46
CA PHE A 92 -6.46 7.35 9.34
C PHE A 92 -7.65 7.78 10.20
N SER A 93 -7.42 8.39 11.36
CA SER A 93 -8.47 8.84 12.26
C SER A 93 -9.29 10.00 11.71
N ASP A 94 -8.74 10.74 10.75
CA ASP A 94 -9.40 11.89 10.15
C ASP A 94 -10.34 11.49 8.99
N LEU A 95 -10.22 10.24 8.53
CA LEU A 95 -11.04 9.72 7.43
C LEU A 95 -12.39 9.25 7.95
N SER A 96 -13.48 9.76 7.39
CA SER A 96 -14.85 9.37 7.70
C SER A 96 -15.33 8.27 6.76
N ALA A 97 -15.82 7.16 7.30
CA ALA A 97 -16.41 6.11 6.50
C ALA A 97 -17.75 6.56 5.91
N ALA A 98 -17.94 6.36 4.62
CA ALA A 98 -19.24 6.59 3.99
C ALA A 98 -20.27 5.53 4.44
N ALA A 99 -21.55 5.92 4.48
CA ALA A 99 -22.64 5.01 4.85
C ALA A 99 -22.70 3.74 3.98
N SER A 100 -22.25 3.84 2.73
CA SER A 100 -22.16 2.69 1.81
C SER A 100 -21.08 1.66 2.17
N GLY A 101 -20.15 2.02 3.05
CA GLY A 101 -18.96 1.22 3.36
C GLY A 101 -17.94 1.09 2.21
N ARG A 102 -18.18 1.73 1.06
CA ARG A 102 -17.34 1.61 -0.13
C ARG A 102 -16.22 2.64 -0.21
N SER A 103 -16.34 3.70 0.53
CA SER A 103 -15.35 4.78 0.54
C SER A 103 -15.13 5.36 1.92
N TYR A 104 -13.98 5.99 2.06
CA TYR A 104 -13.69 6.94 3.11
C TYR A 104 -13.62 8.33 2.50
N THR A 105 -14.04 9.33 3.26
CA THR A 105 -13.94 10.73 2.84
C THR A 105 -12.95 11.45 3.73
N ALA A 106 -11.99 12.12 3.13
CA ALA A 106 -11.06 12.99 3.84
C ALA A 106 -11.76 14.31 4.24
N PRO A 107 -11.26 15.05 5.25
CA PRO A 107 -11.87 16.30 5.70
C PRO A 107 -12.03 17.37 4.59
N ASN A 108 -11.19 17.32 3.55
CA ASN A 108 -11.30 18.18 2.38
C ASN A 108 -12.29 17.66 1.30
N GLY A 109 -13.07 16.62 1.60
CA GLY A 109 -14.09 16.08 0.72
C GLY A 109 -13.60 15.04 -0.31
N ILE A 110 -12.31 14.72 -0.35
CA ILE A 110 -11.77 13.74 -1.30
C ILE A 110 -12.20 12.32 -0.91
N PRO A 111 -12.89 11.58 -1.80
CA PRO A 111 -13.29 10.20 -1.55
C PRO A 111 -12.15 9.24 -1.89
N LEU A 112 -11.89 8.30 -0.99
CA LEU A 112 -10.88 7.27 -1.11
C LEU A 112 -11.53 5.88 -1.08
N ASN A 113 -11.07 4.97 -1.92
CA ASN A 113 -11.61 3.61 -1.95
C ASN A 113 -11.31 2.88 -0.62
N ALA A 114 -12.38 2.37 0.01
CA ALA A 114 -12.29 1.69 1.30
C ALA A 114 -11.40 0.44 1.25
N THR A 115 -11.36 -0.28 0.14
CA THR A 115 -10.51 -1.46 -0.03
C THR A 115 -9.04 -1.09 0.11
N TYR A 116 -8.60 -0.01 -0.53
CA TYR A 116 -7.22 0.46 -0.42
C TYR A 116 -6.91 1.05 0.96
N VAL A 117 -7.79 1.87 1.51
CA VAL A 117 -7.60 2.44 2.86
C VAL A 117 -7.48 1.33 3.91
N ASN A 118 -8.33 0.32 3.84
CA ASN A 118 -8.28 -0.83 4.74
C ASN A 118 -7.03 -1.70 4.52
N PHE A 119 -6.59 -1.86 3.27
CA PHE A 119 -5.32 -2.51 2.97
C PHE A 119 -4.14 -1.75 3.59
N LEU A 120 -4.06 -0.44 3.38
CA LEU A 120 -3.01 0.40 3.96
C LEU A 120 -3.01 0.35 5.49
N ARG A 121 -4.20 0.34 6.11
CA ARG A 121 -4.34 0.24 7.57
C ARG A 121 -3.80 -1.08 8.13
N ARG A 122 -3.96 -2.17 7.40
CA ARG A 122 -3.40 -3.48 7.79
C ARG A 122 -1.91 -3.63 7.51
N THR A 123 -1.41 -2.94 6.50
CA THR A 123 -0.03 -3.09 5.99
C THR A 123 0.94 -2.13 6.66
N LEU A 124 0.48 -0.93 7.02
CA LEU A 124 1.29 0.13 7.58
C LEU A 124 0.93 0.38 9.05
N SER A 125 1.91 0.81 9.85
CA SER A 125 1.68 1.17 11.26
C SER A 125 0.87 2.46 11.36
N ALA A 126 -0.37 2.37 11.82
CA ALA A 126 -1.37 3.43 11.79
C ALA A 126 -0.91 4.80 12.34
N PRO A 127 -0.23 4.92 13.50
CA PRO A 127 0.11 6.23 14.05
C PRO A 127 1.08 7.05 13.19
N SER A 128 1.88 6.38 12.37
CA SER A 128 2.91 7.03 11.55
C SER A 128 2.45 7.33 10.13
N VAL A 129 1.22 6.92 9.76
CA VAL A 129 0.71 7.09 8.40
C VAL A 129 0.04 8.44 8.22
N ARG A 130 0.37 9.10 7.13
CA ARG A 130 -0.25 10.34 6.68
C ARG A 130 -0.66 10.25 5.22
N PHE A 131 -1.81 10.83 4.93
CA PHE A 131 -2.35 11.02 3.60
C PHE A 131 -2.12 12.47 3.21
N ARG A 132 -1.21 12.72 2.27
CA ARG A 132 -0.91 14.06 1.77
C ARG A 132 -1.69 14.33 0.51
N MET A 133 -2.44 15.42 0.50
CA MET A 133 -3.40 15.75 -0.55
C MET A 133 -3.28 17.21 -0.98
N ASN A 134 -3.45 17.45 -2.27
CA ASN A 134 -3.50 18.81 -2.81
C ASN A 134 -4.91 19.37 -3.00
N GLY A 135 -5.87 18.53 -3.25
CA GLY A 135 -7.25 18.87 -3.60
C GLY A 135 -7.74 18.00 -4.75
N ASP A 136 -8.81 18.43 -5.36
CA ASP A 136 -9.63 17.73 -6.35
C ASP A 136 -8.94 16.71 -7.23
N MET A 137 -9.28 15.43 -7.07
CA MET A 137 -8.88 14.33 -7.95
C MET A 137 -7.37 14.16 -8.19
N GLN A 138 -6.53 14.89 -7.45
CA GLN A 138 -5.09 14.70 -7.50
C GLN A 138 -4.69 13.44 -6.72
N PRO A 139 -3.66 12.71 -7.16
CA PRO A 139 -3.16 11.56 -6.43
C PRO A 139 -2.78 11.92 -4.99
N VAL A 140 -3.13 11.03 -4.08
CA VAL A 140 -2.86 11.14 -2.65
C VAL A 140 -1.56 10.42 -2.34
N VAL A 141 -0.60 11.10 -1.74
CA VAL A 141 0.66 10.48 -1.34
C VAL A 141 0.53 9.91 0.06
N ILE A 142 0.90 8.65 0.19
CA ILE A 142 0.93 7.93 1.46
C ILE A 142 2.32 8.04 2.05
N VAL A 143 2.39 8.58 3.24
CA VAL A 143 3.65 8.75 3.98
C VAL A 143 3.61 7.89 5.23
N ALA A 144 4.64 7.11 5.46
CA ALA A 144 4.84 6.33 6.67
C ALA A 144 6.18 6.69 7.29
N SER A 145 6.17 7.06 8.57
CA SER A 145 7.39 7.48 9.31
C SER A 145 8.22 8.54 8.55
N GLY A 146 7.53 9.50 7.94
CA GLY A 146 8.16 10.61 7.21
C GLY A 146 8.62 10.30 5.78
N THR A 147 8.50 9.06 5.33
CA THR A 147 8.88 8.65 3.97
C THR A 147 7.65 8.37 3.12
N ALA A 148 7.62 8.90 1.89
CA ALA A 148 6.57 8.60 0.93
C ALA A 148 6.69 7.13 0.48
N VAL A 149 5.67 6.33 0.78
CA VAL A 149 5.65 4.87 0.56
C VAL A 149 4.57 4.42 -0.42
N GLY A 150 3.73 5.32 -0.87
CA GLY A 150 2.68 4.98 -1.82
C GLY A 150 1.98 6.18 -2.41
N VAL A 151 1.20 5.91 -3.45
CA VAL A 151 0.32 6.87 -4.12
C VAL A 151 -1.03 6.21 -4.33
N LEU A 152 -2.08 6.84 -3.86
CA LEU A 152 -3.46 6.37 -3.98
C LEU A 152 -4.25 7.32 -4.89
N MET A 153 -4.93 6.76 -5.88
CA MET A 153 -5.83 7.53 -6.74
C MET A 153 -7.16 7.76 -6.03
N PRO A 154 -7.67 9.01 -5.98
CA PRO A 154 -9.01 9.28 -5.49
C PRO A 154 -10.07 8.58 -6.33
N MET A 155 -11.24 8.31 -5.71
CA MET A 155 -12.38 7.80 -6.44
C MET A 155 -12.98 8.91 -7.31
N LYS A 156 -13.37 8.56 -8.54
CA LYS A 156 -14.25 9.41 -9.33
C LYS A 156 -15.65 9.37 -8.70
N GLN A 157 -16.24 10.51 -8.50
CA GLN A 157 -17.64 10.64 -8.12
C GLN A 157 -18.53 10.45 -9.35
#